data_a76a55099fa5f41543ce02ab7b5e9fcd
#
_entry.id   a76a55099fa5f41543ce02ab7b5e9fcd
#
_cell.length_a   1.000
_cell.length_b   1.000
_cell.length_c   1.000
_cell.angle_alpha   90.00
_cell.angle_beta   90.00
_cell.angle_gamma   90.00
#
_symmetry.space_group_name_H-M   'P 1'
#
loop_
_entity.id
_entity.type
_entity.pdbx_description
1 polymer ?
#
loop_
_entity_poly.entity_id
_entity_poly.type
_entity_poly.pdbx_seq_one_letter_code
_entity_poly.pdbx_strand_id
1 'polypeptide(L)'
;SAQGAVPAIQLGHAGRKAGCATPWQGSAPLPREEGGWDVIGPSPLPFAEGHPTPAELDGPAIEEVLASFARSTAYAREAGFKIVELHAAHGYLLHSFLSPLSNRRDDDYGGSFDNRIRLLMRTLDAMRREWPAELPLFIRISASDWVEGGWDLAQSVELAKRLKARGDVDLVDCSSGGNDPRQQIPLHPGYQAPFADVIRREAGIPTGAVGLIHSPDMAELILASGQADLVFLGRTLLCDPYWPIQAAKKLRADVNWPVQYERGDIF
;
A
#
# COMPACT_ATOMS: atom_id res chain seq x y z
N SER A 1 12.09 -5.60 -17.93
CA SER A 1 12.86 -4.42 -18.37
C SER A 1 13.24 -4.40 -19.85
N ALA A 2 13.22 -5.53 -20.55
CA ALA A 2 13.53 -5.55 -21.99
C ALA A 2 12.57 -4.69 -22.83
N GLN A 3 11.36 -4.45 -22.33
CA GLN A 3 10.32 -3.61 -22.96
C GLN A 3 10.20 -2.22 -22.30
N GLY A 4 11.19 -1.77 -21.53
CA GLY A 4 11.21 -0.45 -20.91
C GLY A 4 10.49 -0.32 -19.55
N ALA A 5 9.66 -1.30 -19.16
CA ALA A 5 9.01 -1.27 -17.84
C ALA A 5 10.01 -1.51 -16.70
N VAL A 6 9.83 -0.79 -15.59
CA VAL A 6 10.61 -0.96 -14.37
C VAL A 6 9.90 -1.96 -13.46
N PRO A 7 10.52 -3.12 -13.12
CA PRO A 7 9.90 -4.10 -12.24
C PRO A 7 9.87 -3.59 -10.79
N ALA A 8 8.67 -3.55 -10.22
CA ALA A 8 8.41 -3.20 -8.83
C ALA A 8 7.72 -4.35 -8.11
N ILE A 9 7.94 -4.49 -6.81
CA ILE A 9 7.27 -5.48 -5.97
C ILE A 9 6.76 -4.85 -4.69
N GLN A 10 5.54 -5.22 -4.29
CA GLN A 10 4.98 -4.84 -3.00
C GLN A 10 5.16 -5.98 -2.00
N LEU A 11 5.71 -5.68 -0.83
CA LEU A 11 5.87 -6.60 0.30
C LEU A 11 4.84 -6.27 1.38
N GLY A 12 4.13 -7.27 1.86
CA GLY A 12 3.08 -7.09 2.85
C GLY A 12 2.85 -8.32 3.71
N HIS A 13 2.21 -8.10 4.86
CA HIS A 13 1.74 -9.15 5.78
C HIS A 13 0.26 -8.90 6.07
N ALA A 14 -0.59 -9.85 5.73
CA ALA A 14 -2.04 -9.68 5.82
C ALA A 14 -2.58 -9.54 7.26
N GLY A 15 -1.79 -9.91 8.29
CA GLY A 15 -2.18 -9.76 9.69
C GLY A 15 -3.47 -10.50 10.02
N ARG A 16 -4.39 -9.84 10.71
CA ARG A 16 -5.68 -10.39 11.13
C ARG A 16 -6.67 -10.69 9.99
N LYS A 17 -6.33 -10.32 8.75
CA LYS A 17 -7.10 -10.60 7.54
C LYS A 17 -6.52 -11.76 6.71
N ALA A 18 -5.55 -12.47 7.23
CA ALA A 18 -4.94 -13.62 6.59
C ALA A 18 -5.80 -14.89 6.72
N GLY A 19 -5.39 -15.97 6.06
CA GLY A 19 -6.04 -17.27 6.17
C GLY A 19 -7.46 -17.32 5.62
N CYS A 20 -7.77 -16.53 4.58
CA CYS A 20 -9.08 -16.45 3.97
C CYS A 20 -9.14 -17.16 2.62
N ALA A 21 -10.32 -17.60 2.24
CA ALA A 21 -10.64 -18.06 0.89
C ALA A 21 -10.37 -16.96 -0.15
N THR A 22 -10.24 -17.37 -1.41
CA THR A 22 -10.05 -16.42 -2.51
C THR A 22 -11.26 -15.48 -2.66
N PRO A 23 -11.09 -14.27 -3.22
CA PRO A 23 -12.18 -13.32 -3.39
C PRO A 23 -13.40 -13.89 -4.14
N TRP A 24 -13.17 -14.70 -5.15
CA TRP A 24 -14.26 -15.35 -5.91
C TRP A 24 -14.93 -16.52 -5.19
N GLN A 25 -14.39 -16.95 -4.04
CA GLN A 25 -14.98 -17.91 -3.12
C GLN A 25 -15.59 -17.23 -1.87
N GLY A 26 -15.67 -15.89 -1.86
CA GLY A 26 -16.33 -15.11 -0.82
C GLY A 26 -15.41 -14.58 0.29
N SER A 27 -14.08 -14.82 0.23
CA SER A 27 -13.11 -14.31 1.20
C SER A 27 -13.38 -14.66 2.67
N ALA A 28 -14.17 -15.71 2.94
CA ALA A 28 -14.42 -16.17 4.31
C ALA A 28 -13.12 -16.74 4.93
N PRO A 29 -12.93 -16.62 6.25
CA PRO A 29 -11.85 -17.29 6.93
C PRO A 29 -11.88 -18.80 6.71
N LEU A 30 -10.70 -19.39 6.46
CA LEU A 30 -10.55 -20.83 6.26
C LEU A 30 -10.17 -21.53 7.58
N PRO A 31 -10.77 -22.69 7.88
CA PRO A 31 -10.28 -23.55 8.95
C PRO A 31 -8.89 -24.13 8.60
N ARG A 32 -8.14 -24.60 9.62
CA ARG A 32 -6.77 -25.10 9.42
C ARG A 32 -6.69 -26.26 8.43
N GLU A 33 -7.65 -27.17 8.45
CA GLU A 33 -7.78 -28.32 7.55
C GLU A 33 -8.00 -27.95 6.08
N GLU A 34 -8.46 -26.71 5.82
CA GLU A 34 -8.66 -26.16 4.48
C GLU A 34 -7.54 -25.17 4.08
N GLY A 35 -6.46 -25.10 4.84
CA GLY A 35 -5.32 -24.23 4.54
C GLY A 35 -5.33 -22.89 5.26
N GLY A 36 -6.22 -22.67 6.22
CA GLY A 36 -6.17 -21.53 7.14
C GLY A 36 -5.00 -21.66 8.13
N TRP A 37 -4.59 -20.53 8.72
CA TRP A 37 -3.55 -20.47 9.76
C TRP A 37 -3.88 -19.45 10.84
N ASP A 38 -3.15 -19.53 11.98
CA ASP A 38 -3.34 -18.57 13.07
C ASP A 38 -2.93 -17.16 12.62
N VAL A 39 -3.84 -16.23 12.78
CA VAL A 39 -3.62 -14.84 12.40
C VAL A 39 -3.00 -14.06 13.56
N ILE A 40 -2.26 -13.02 13.23
CA ILE A 40 -1.58 -12.16 14.20
C ILE A 40 -2.00 -10.69 14.02
N GLY A 41 -1.85 -9.91 15.07
CA GLY A 41 -2.19 -8.48 15.06
C GLY A 41 -1.63 -7.72 16.26
N PRO A 42 -1.91 -6.41 16.33
CA PRO A 42 -1.51 -5.60 17.49
C PRO A 42 -2.28 -5.94 18.76
N SER A 43 -3.52 -6.40 18.63
CA SER A 43 -4.43 -6.70 19.73
C SER A 43 -5.36 -7.85 19.37
N PRO A 44 -5.92 -8.61 20.33
CA PRO A 44 -6.80 -9.76 20.06
C PRO A 44 -8.21 -9.30 19.59
N LEU A 45 -8.26 -8.50 18.54
CA LEU A 45 -9.47 -7.95 17.93
C LEU A 45 -9.67 -8.52 16.53
N PRO A 46 -10.69 -9.38 16.29
CA PRO A 46 -10.97 -9.89 14.96
C PRO A 46 -11.30 -8.75 13.99
N PHE A 47 -11.09 -9.00 12.69
CA PHE A 47 -11.41 -8.02 11.66
C PHE A 47 -12.91 -7.73 11.57
N ALA A 48 -13.71 -8.78 11.63
CA ALA A 48 -15.17 -8.72 11.57
C ALA A 48 -15.77 -9.92 12.31
N GLU A 49 -17.09 -9.94 12.48
CA GLU A 49 -17.80 -11.11 12.99
C GLU A 49 -17.48 -12.35 12.13
N GLY A 50 -17.24 -13.47 12.79
CA GLY A 50 -16.85 -14.73 12.14
C GLY A 50 -15.38 -14.82 11.73
N HIS A 51 -14.57 -13.76 11.88
CA HIS A 51 -13.13 -13.83 11.67
C HIS A 51 -12.40 -14.34 12.91
N PRO A 52 -11.27 -15.04 12.74
CA PRO A 52 -10.47 -15.52 13.87
C PRO A 52 -9.92 -14.34 14.69
N THR A 53 -9.87 -14.55 16.00
CA THR A 53 -9.20 -13.60 16.90
C THR A 53 -7.68 -13.71 16.68
N PRO A 54 -7.00 -12.63 16.30
CA PRO A 54 -5.55 -12.68 16.10
C PRO A 54 -4.82 -12.85 17.44
N ALA A 55 -3.70 -13.59 17.40
CA ALA A 55 -2.74 -13.57 18.47
C ALA A 55 -2.07 -12.19 18.52
N GLU A 56 -2.02 -11.60 19.72
CA GLU A 56 -1.29 -10.35 19.92
C GLU A 56 0.21 -10.60 19.81
N LEU A 57 0.90 -9.78 19.02
CA LEU A 57 2.35 -9.90 18.83
C LEU A 57 3.09 -9.48 20.10
N ASP A 58 3.88 -10.38 20.64
CA ASP A 58 4.87 -10.08 21.68
C ASP A 58 6.19 -9.55 21.08
N GLY A 59 7.15 -9.21 21.92
CA GLY A 59 8.45 -8.70 21.50
C GLY A 59 9.18 -9.62 20.52
N PRO A 60 9.39 -10.91 20.84
CA PRO A 60 9.99 -11.89 19.93
C PRO A 60 9.27 -12.02 18.58
N ALA A 61 7.94 -12.05 18.57
CA ALA A 61 7.15 -12.14 17.36
C ALA A 61 7.26 -10.87 16.50
N ILE A 62 7.37 -9.69 17.11
CA ILE A 62 7.66 -8.44 16.39
C ILE A 62 9.03 -8.52 15.71
N GLU A 63 10.08 -9.00 16.39
CA GLU A 63 11.41 -9.17 15.80
C GLU A 63 11.39 -10.15 14.61
N GLU A 64 10.62 -11.23 14.70
CA GLU A 64 10.48 -12.18 13.58
C GLU A 64 9.75 -11.55 12.38
N VAL A 65 8.73 -10.71 12.61
CA VAL A 65 8.08 -9.94 11.53
C VAL A 65 9.09 -9.03 10.84
N LEU A 66 9.90 -8.28 11.60
CA LEU A 66 10.94 -7.40 11.06
C LEU A 66 11.98 -8.19 10.25
N ALA A 67 12.45 -9.32 10.78
CA ALA A 67 13.39 -10.21 10.09
C ALA A 67 12.79 -10.78 8.79
N SER A 68 11.49 -11.08 8.77
CA SER A 68 10.79 -11.59 7.59
C SER A 68 10.68 -10.53 6.48
N PHE A 69 10.42 -9.26 6.82
CA PHE A 69 10.46 -8.17 5.86
C PHE A 69 11.88 -7.93 5.31
N ALA A 70 12.91 -7.99 6.15
CA ALA A 70 14.30 -7.89 5.71
C ALA A 70 14.65 -9.01 4.72
N ARG A 71 14.36 -10.28 5.04
CA ARG A 71 14.58 -11.43 4.14
C ARG A 71 13.85 -11.28 2.82
N SER A 72 12.57 -10.88 2.86
CA SER A 72 11.77 -10.67 1.65
C SER A 72 12.33 -9.55 0.77
N THR A 73 12.87 -8.51 1.39
CA THR A 73 13.54 -7.40 0.68
C THR A 73 14.83 -7.87 0.01
N ALA A 74 15.63 -8.70 0.71
CA ALA A 74 16.82 -9.30 0.12
C ALA A 74 16.48 -10.18 -1.11
N TYR A 75 15.43 -10.99 -1.02
CA TYR A 75 14.95 -11.80 -2.15
C TYR A 75 14.45 -10.94 -3.32
N ALA A 76 13.76 -9.84 -3.04
CA ALA A 76 13.34 -8.89 -4.07
C ALA A 76 14.54 -8.28 -4.82
N ARG A 77 15.58 -7.89 -4.10
CA ARG A 77 16.83 -7.40 -4.67
C ARG A 77 17.52 -8.47 -5.53
N GLU A 78 17.68 -9.68 -5.02
CA GLU A 78 18.29 -10.80 -5.74
C GLU A 78 17.52 -11.19 -7.00
N ALA A 79 16.18 -11.10 -6.95
CA ALA A 79 15.31 -11.33 -8.10
C ALA A 79 15.39 -10.19 -9.16
N GLY A 80 16.10 -9.10 -8.85
CA GLY A 80 16.36 -8.02 -9.81
C GLY A 80 15.27 -6.95 -9.89
N PHE A 81 14.36 -6.88 -8.91
CA PHE A 81 13.43 -5.75 -8.80
C PHE A 81 14.18 -4.43 -8.64
N LYS A 82 13.57 -3.35 -9.11
CA LYS A 82 14.15 -2.00 -9.10
C LYS A 82 13.44 -1.06 -8.14
N ILE A 83 12.24 -1.40 -7.73
CA ILE A 83 11.45 -0.68 -6.73
C ILE A 83 10.89 -1.71 -5.76
N VAL A 84 10.96 -1.43 -4.48
CA VAL A 84 10.23 -2.16 -3.43
C VAL A 84 9.21 -1.23 -2.78
N GLU A 85 8.01 -1.74 -2.55
CA GLU A 85 6.97 -1.00 -1.83
C GLU A 85 6.56 -1.75 -0.57
N LEU A 86 6.54 -1.04 0.57
CA LEU A 86 6.02 -1.57 1.82
C LEU A 86 4.51 -1.39 1.87
N HIS A 87 3.76 -2.48 2.01
CA HIS A 87 2.31 -2.42 2.19
C HIS A 87 1.95 -2.13 3.65
N ALA A 88 1.52 -0.91 3.93
CA ALA A 88 1.06 -0.46 5.25
C ALA A 88 -0.40 0.05 5.22
N ALA A 89 -1.27 -0.63 4.44
CA ALA A 89 -2.63 -0.22 4.15
C ALA A 89 -3.65 -1.35 4.37
N HIS A 90 -4.93 -1.06 4.11
CA HIS A 90 -6.05 -1.99 3.91
C HIS A 90 -6.36 -2.92 5.09
N GLY A 91 -6.03 -2.50 6.32
CA GLY A 91 -6.24 -3.31 7.53
C GLY A 91 -5.30 -4.51 7.66
N TYR A 92 -4.24 -4.54 6.85
CA TYR A 92 -3.18 -5.52 6.99
C TYR A 92 -2.30 -5.21 8.21
N LEU A 93 -1.29 -6.03 8.48
CA LEU A 93 -0.59 -6.00 9.76
C LEU A 93 -0.12 -4.60 10.15
N LEU A 94 0.64 -3.91 9.29
CA LEU A 94 1.18 -2.59 9.63
C LEU A 94 0.07 -1.54 9.80
N HIS A 95 -0.95 -1.53 8.92
CA HIS A 95 -2.08 -0.63 9.09
C HIS A 95 -2.84 -0.90 10.40
N SER A 96 -2.98 -2.16 10.80
CA SER A 96 -3.66 -2.51 12.04
C SER A 96 -2.93 -1.97 13.29
N PHE A 97 -1.61 -1.77 13.22
CA PHE A 97 -0.86 -1.08 14.27
C PHE A 97 -1.09 0.44 14.27
N LEU A 98 -1.23 1.06 13.09
CA LEU A 98 -1.44 2.50 12.97
C LEU A 98 -2.78 2.94 13.56
N SER A 99 -3.85 2.18 13.31
CA SER A 99 -5.21 2.58 13.64
C SER A 99 -5.59 2.31 15.10
N PRO A 100 -6.15 3.30 15.81
CA PRO A 100 -6.67 3.09 17.17
C PRO A 100 -7.86 2.11 17.21
N LEU A 101 -8.54 1.84 16.10
CA LEU A 101 -9.65 0.89 16.05
C LEU A 101 -9.19 -0.56 16.21
N SER A 102 -8.00 -0.88 15.72
CA SER A 102 -7.42 -2.22 15.74
C SER A 102 -6.27 -2.39 16.73
N ASN A 103 -5.67 -1.31 17.19
CA ASN A 103 -4.56 -1.29 18.13
C ASN A 103 -5.01 -0.74 19.49
N ARG A 104 -5.15 -1.62 20.48
CA ARG A 104 -5.53 -1.30 21.86
C ARG A 104 -4.39 -1.56 22.84
N ARG A 105 -3.16 -1.64 22.35
CA ARG A 105 -1.97 -1.84 23.18
C ARG A 105 -1.71 -0.63 24.08
N ASP A 106 -1.12 -0.89 25.23
CA ASP A 106 -0.67 0.10 26.22
C ASP A 106 0.87 0.13 26.37
N ASP A 107 1.57 -0.61 25.54
CA ASP A 107 3.04 -0.67 25.48
C ASP A 107 3.64 0.30 24.43
N ASP A 108 4.93 0.12 24.12
CA ASP A 108 5.67 0.93 23.16
C ASP A 108 5.15 0.85 21.70
N TYR A 109 4.18 0.00 21.40
CA TYR A 109 3.58 -0.16 20.09
C TYR A 109 2.12 0.28 20.01
N GLY A 110 1.57 0.90 21.07
CA GLY A 110 0.18 1.34 21.14
C GLY A 110 -0.03 2.67 21.83
N GLY A 111 -1.29 3.12 21.90
CA GLY A 111 -1.68 4.37 22.51
C GLY A 111 -1.29 5.60 21.68
N SER A 112 -0.14 6.22 21.96
CA SER A 112 0.30 7.44 21.30
C SER A 112 0.55 7.24 19.78
N PHE A 113 0.50 8.34 19.02
CA PHE A 113 0.83 8.33 17.60
C PHE A 113 2.23 7.72 17.34
N ASP A 114 3.25 8.16 18.07
CA ASP A 114 4.63 7.69 17.90
C ASP A 114 4.76 6.19 18.19
N ASN A 115 4.05 5.67 19.15
CA ASN A 115 4.05 4.23 19.44
C ASN A 115 3.34 3.43 18.34
N ARG A 116 2.20 3.91 17.85
CA ARG A 116 1.45 3.22 16.78
C ARG A 116 2.20 3.15 15.47
N ILE A 117 3.02 4.15 15.13
CA ILE A 117 3.85 4.13 13.93
C ILE A 117 5.16 3.36 14.10
N ARG A 118 5.54 2.97 15.31
CA ARG A 118 6.86 2.39 15.64
C ARG A 118 7.16 1.11 14.85
N LEU A 119 6.19 0.18 14.74
CA LEU A 119 6.40 -1.04 13.97
C LEU A 119 6.69 -0.73 12.49
N LEU A 120 5.94 0.18 11.90
CA LEU A 120 6.15 0.62 10.52
C LEU A 120 7.54 1.21 10.33
N MET A 121 7.96 2.12 11.22
CA MET A 121 9.27 2.76 11.14
C MET A 121 10.42 1.75 11.27
N ARG A 122 10.30 0.80 12.21
CA ARG A 122 11.26 -0.31 12.37
C ARG A 122 11.29 -1.25 11.16
N THR A 123 10.13 -1.48 10.52
CA THR A 123 10.06 -2.29 9.29
C THR A 123 10.81 -1.61 8.15
N LEU A 124 10.66 -0.29 7.99
CA LEU A 124 11.42 0.48 7.01
C LEU A 124 12.93 0.40 7.29
N ASP A 125 13.34 0.48 8.57
CA ASP A 125 14.75 0.31 8.95
C ASP A 125 15.29 -1.08 8.57
N ALA A 126 14.50 -2.13 8.80
CA ALA A 126 14.87 -3.50 8.46
C ALA A 126 14.98 -3.71 6.95
N MET A 127 14.04 -3.15 6.19
CA MET A 127 14.04 -3.23 4.73
C MET A 127 15.21 -2.43 4.12
N ARG A 128 15.47 -1.21 4.60
CA ARG A 128 16.52 -0.34 4.04
C ARG A 128 17.92 -0.91 4.25
N ARG A 129 18.16 -1.72 5.28
CA ARG A 129 19.42 -2.45 5.46
C ARG A 129 19.73 -3.44 4.33
N GLU A 130 18.67 -4.00 3.71
CA GLU A 130 18.78 -4.97 2.62
C GLU A 130 18.58 -4.36 1.23
N TRP A 131 17.95 -3.17 1.15
CA TRP A 131 17.63 -2.50 -0.09
C TRP A 131 18.63 -1.34 -0.34
N PRO A 132 19.35 -1.35 -1.49
CA PRO A 132 20.32 -0.31 -1.82
C PRO A 132 19.73 1.10 -1.76
N ALA A 133 20.55 2.06 -1.26
CA ALA A 133 20.09 3.43 -1.08
C ALA A 133 19.74 4.14 -2.41
N GLU A 134 20.37 3.71 -3.51
CA GLU A 134 20.13 4.22 -4.86
C GLU A 134 18.86 3.67 -5.53
N LEU A 135 18.23 2.65 -4.92
CA LEU A 135 16.99 2.10 -5.43
C LEU A 135 15.79 2.63 -4.63
N PRO A 136 14.69 3.01 -5.33
CA PRO A 136 13.53 3.58 -4.67
C PRO A 136 12.84 2.62 -3.69
N LEU A 137 12.44 3.16 -2.54
CA LEU A 137 11.59 2.52 -1.55
C LEU A 137 10.29 3.31 -1.44
N PHE A 138 9.17 2.69 -1.80
CA PHE A 138 7.84 3.25 -1.69
C PHE A 138 7.12 2.70 -0.45
N ILE A 139 6.09 3.40 -0.03
CA ILE A 139 5.18 2.92 1.01
C ILE A 139 3.74 3.16 0.59
N ARG A 140 2.89 2.15 0.72
CA ARG A 140 1.46 2.28 0.53
C ARG A 140 0.75 2.37 1.87
N ILE A 141 -0.06 3.41 2.04
CA ILE A 141 -0.87 3.64 3.24
C ILE A 141 -2.36 3.71 2.93
N SER A 142 -3.20 3.41 3.91
CA SER A 142 -4.59 3.85 3.91
C SER A 142 -4.67 5.20 4.61
N ALA A 143 -4.88 6.26 3.85
CA ALA A 143 -4.88 7.63 4.36
C ALA A 143 -6.06 7.93 5.31
N SER A 144 -7.09 7.09 5.32
CA SER A 144 -8.24 7.17 6.23
C SER A 144 -8.87 5.80 6.42
N ASP A 145 -9.32 5.50 7.65
CA ASP A 145 -10.17 4.34 7.96
C ASP A 145 -11.62 4.53 7.51
N TRP A 146 -12.04 5.76 7.21
CA TRP A 146 -13.43 6.14 6.95
C TRP A 146 -14.39 5.79 8.11
N VAL A 147 -13.87 5.77 9.33
CA VAL A 147 -14.60 5.49 10.57
C VAL A 147 -14.13 6.49 11.63
N GLU A 148 -15.08 7.07 12.35
CA GLU A 148 -14.77 8.00 13.44
C GLU A 148 -13.90 7.34 14.52
N GLY A 149 -12.91 8.07 15.02
CA GLY A 149 -11.95 7.58 16.00
C GLY A 149 -10.90 6.62 15.44
N GLY A 150 -10.86 6.40 14.11
CA GLY A 150 -9.86 5.62 13.42
C GLY A 150 -8.64 6.43 12.98
N TRP A 151 -7.85 5.84 12.09
CA TRP A 151 -6.79 6.53 11.39
C TRP A 151 -7.38 7.52 10.37
N ASP A 152 -6.85 8.73 10.31
CA ASP A 152 -7.37 9.82 9.49
C ASP A 152 -6.28 10.51 8.65
N LEU A 153 -6.70 11.46 7.81
CA LEU A 153 -5.81 12.20 6.93
C LEU A 153 -4.79 13.04 7.71
N ALA A 154 -5.15 13.61 8.86
CA ALA A 154 -4.21 14.41 9.65
C ALA A 154 -3.07 13.55 10.18
N GLN A 155 -3.36 12.35 10.67
CA GLN A 155 -2.35 11.38 11.09
C GLN A 155 -1.51 10.89 9.89
N SER A 156 -2.11 10.73 8.73
CA SER A 156 -1.39 10.35 7.49
C SER A 156 -0.41 11.43 7.04
N VAL A 157 -0.78 12.70 7.13
CA VAL A 157 0.10 13.84 6.87
C VAL A 157 1.27 13.86 7.87
N GLU A 158 1.00 13.66 9.17
CA GLU A 158 2.06 13.62 10.18
C GLU A 158 3.02 12.43 9.94
N LEU A 159 2.49 11.24 9.61
CA LEU A 159 3.32 10.11 9.20
C LEU A 159 4.18 10.46 7.99
N ALA A 160 3.61 11.07 6.97
CA ALA A 160 4.32 11.45 5.74
C ALA A 160 5.44 12.48 6.03
N LYS A 161 5.24 13.42 6.96
CA LYS A 161 6.29 14.33 7.44
C LYS A 161 7.45 13.56 8.10
N ARG A 162 7.15 12.53 8.92
CA ARG A 162 8.18 11.66 9.51
C ARG A 162 8.92 10.86 8.44
N LEU A 163 8.22 10.34 7.44
CA LEU A 163 8.82 9.64 6.30
C LEU A 163 9.72 10.57 5.48
N LYS A 164 9.29 11.80 5.21
CA LYS A 164 10.10 12.82 4.55
C LYS A 164 11.37 13.15 5.34
N ALA A 165 11.26 13.31 6.65
CA ALA A 165 12.39 13.61 7.52
C ALA A 165 13.40 12.46 7.60
N ARG A 166 12.98 11.20 7.42
CA ARG A 166 13.90 10.06 7.29
C ARG A 166 14.81 10.19 6.09
N GLY A 167 14.29 10.68 4.96
CA GLY A 167 15.04 10.90 3.72
C GLY A 167 15.35 9.63 2.90
N ASP A 168 14.78 8.47 3.28
CA ASP A 168 15.02 7.19 2.62
C ASP A 168 13.73 6.50 2.11
N VAL A 169 12.60 7.20 2.13
CA VAL A 169 11.35 6.82 1.49
C VAL A 169 11.08 7.81 0.36
N ASP A 170 10.91 7.30 -0.84
CA ASP A 170 10.87 8.10 -2.07
C ASP A 170 9.45 8.52 -2.46
N LEU A 171 8.43 7.72 -2.09
CA LEU A 171 7.04 7.99 -2.47
C LEU A 171 6.05 7.34 -1.50
N VAL A 172 4.92 8.04 -1.27
CA VAL A 172 3.76 7.52 -0.55
C VAL A 172 2.63 7.23 -1.55
N ASP A 173 2.26 5.95 -1.71
CA ASP A 173 1.06 5.53 -2.46
C ASP A 173 -0.17 5.67 -1.56
N CYS A 174 -1.08 6.57 -1.93
CA CYS A 174 -2.20 7.01 -1.12
C CYS A 174 -3.49 6.25 -1.44
N SER A 175 -3.73 5.15 -0.72
CA SER A 175 -5.00 4.42 -0.72
C SER A 175 -5.86 4.80 0.48
N SER A 176 -6.93 4.05 0.79
CA SER A 176 -7.77 4.26 1.97
C SER A 176 -8.58 3.03 2.36
N GLY A 177 -9.04 3.00 3.62
CA GLY A 177 -9.94 1.99 4.15
C GLY A 177 -9.33 0.61 4.35
N GLY A 178 -10.20 -0.37 4.53
CA GLY A 178 -9.88 -1.80 4.65
C GLY A 178 -9.60 -2.27 6.07
N ASN A 179 -9.56 -1.38 7.07
CA ASN A 179 -9.23 -1.74 8.45
C ASN A 179 -10.46 -2.10 9.30
N ASP A 180 -11.61 -1.50 9.02
CA ASP A 180 -12.83 -1.72 9.80
C ASP A 180 -14.03 -1.91 8.86
N PRO A 181 -14.88 -2.93 9.05
CA PRO A 181 -16.01 -3.19 8.18
C PRO A 181 -17.10 -2.12 8.23
N ARG A 182 -17.12 -1.24 9.24
CA ARG A 182 -18.05 -0.11 9.36
C ARG A 182 -17.73 1.05 8.42
N GLN A 183 -16.60 0.99 7.70
CA GLN A 183 -16.16 2.04 6.78
C GLN A 183 -17.25 2.41 5.76
N GLN A 184 -17.41 3.71 5.52
CA GLN A 184 -18.34 4.24 4.51
C GLN A 184 -17.54 5.04 3.47
N ILE A 185 -17.11 4.35 2.43
CA ILE A 185 -16.25 4.94 1.40
C ILE A 185 -17.13 5.53 0.28
N PRO A 186 -17.03 6.84 -0.03
CA PRO A 186 -17.74 7.46 -1.13
C PRO A 186 -17.08 7.09 -2.47
N LEU A 187 -17.45 5.95 -3.03
CA LEU A 187 -16.83 5.42 -4.25
C LEU A 187 -17.24 6.25 -5.49
N HIS A 188 -16.25 6.91 -6.09
CA HIS A 188 -16.35 7.58 -7.39
C HIS A 188 -14.97 7.60 -8.06
N PRO A 189 -14.86 7.86 -9.37
CA PRO A 189 -13.57 7.98 -10.03
C PRO A 189 -12.65 8.99 -9.34
N GLY A 190 -11.43 8.58 -9.01
CA GLY A 190 -10.43 9.43 -8.36
C GLY A 190 -10.68 9.73 -6.87
N TYR A 191 -11.57 9.04 -6.19
CA TYR A 191 -11.99 9.35 -4.80
C TYR A 191 -10.85 9.43 -3.78
N GLN A 192 -9.70 8.84 -4.06
CA GLN A 192 -8.52 8.90 -3.18
C GLN A 192 -7.46 9.92 -3.64
N ALA A 193 -7.58 10.50 -4.84
CA ALA A 193 -6.63 11.51 -5.30
C ALA A 193 -6.50 12.72 -4.35
N PRO A 194 -7.56 13.20 -3.68
CA PRO A 194 -7.43 14.28 -2.68
C PRO A 194 -6.49 13.94 -1.51
N PHE A 195 -6.35 12.68 -1.14
CA PHE A 195 -5.39 12.27 -0.09
C PHE A 195 -3.95 12.45 -0.56
N ALA A 196 -3.65 12.03 -1.79
CA ALA A 196 -2.33 12.23 -2.39
C ALA A 196 -1.98 13.71 -2.49
N ASP A 197 -2.91 14.55 -2.93
CA ASP A 197 -2.76 16.00 -3.03
C ASP A 197 -2.42 16.66 -1.69
N VAL A 198 -3.19 16.37 -0.65
CA VAL A 198 -2.96 16.95 0.69
C VAL A 198 -1.62 16.48 1.27
N ILE A 199 -1.34 15.19 1.22
CA ILE A 199 -0.08 14.62 1.73
C ILE A 199 1.12 15.23 0.99
N ARG A 200 1.05 15.31 -0.35
CA ARG A 200 2.10 15.90 -1.18
C ARG A 200 2.40 17.34 -0.79
N ARG A 201 1.36 18.18 -0.66
CA ARG A 201 1.50 19.58 -0.34
C ARG A 201 1.98 19.83 1.09
N GLU A 202 1.46 19.09 2.06
CA GLU A 202 1.72 19.37 3.48
C GLU A 202 2.98 18.68 4.03
N ALA A 203 3.35 17.52 3.48
CA ALA A 203 4.53 16.80 3.91
C ALA A 203 5.75 17.01 2.96
N GLY A 204 5.53 17.49 1.74
CA GLY A 204 6.59 17.72 0.76
C GLY A 204 7.28 16.43 0.29
N ILE A 205 6.59 15.31 0.33
CA ILE A 205 7.04 14.00 -0.16
C ILE A 205 6.29 13.64 -1.45
N PRO A 206 6.94 13.03 -2.45
CA PRO A 206 6.23 12.56 -3.63
C PRO A 206 5.09 11.60 -3.28
N THR A 207 3.99 11.68 -4.03
CA THR A 207 2.81 10.83 -3.81
C THR A 207 2.34 10.13 -5.06
N GLY A 208 1.67 9.01 -4.87
CA GLY A 208 0.93 8.31 -5.90
C GLY A 208 -0.57 8.30 -5.61
N ALA A 209 -1.37 8.57 -6.63
CA ALA A 209 -2.82 8.51 -6.55
C ALA A 209 -3.35 7.19 -7.11
N VAL A 210 -4.28 6.57 -6.39
CA VAL A 210 -5.01 5.37 -6.80
C VAL A 210 -6.50 5.54 -6.49
N GLY A 211 -7.36 4.81 -7.15
CA GLY A 211 -8.78 4.77 -6.80
C GLY A 211 -9.70 5.07 -7.98
N LEU A 212 -10.10 4.02 -8.69
CA LEU A 212 -11.01 4.10 -9.85
C LEU A 212 -10.54 5.08 -10.95
N ILE A 213 -9.22 5.26 -11.08
CA ILE A 213 -8.62 5.98 -12.20
C ILE A 213 -8.61 5.00 -13.38
N HIS A 214 -9.42 5.29 -14.41
CA HIS A 214 -9.53 4.42 -15.59
C HIS A 214 -9.42 5.20 -16.90
N SER A 215 -9.60 6.52 -16.87
CA SER A 215 -9.52 7.40 -18.04
C SER A 215 -8.13 8.02 -18.13
N PRO A 216 -7.49 8.03 -19.32
CA PRO A 216 -6.23 8.75 -19.55
C PRO A 216 -6.32 10.23 -19.21
N ASP A 217 -7.44 10.90 -19.54
CA ASP A 217 -7.65 12.31 -19.24
C ASP A 217 -7.64 12.59 -17.73
N MET A 218 -8.24 11.69 -16.93
CA MET A 218 -8.22 11.81 -15.47
C MET A 218 -6.81 11.58 -14.92
N ALA A 219 -6.10 10.57 -15.41
CA ALA A 219 -4.72 10.31 -14.99
C ALA A 219 -3.84 11.53 -15.28
N GLU A 220 -3.93 12.08 -16.50
CA GLU A 220 -3.19 13.28 -16.89
C GLU A 220 -3.60 14.50 -16.05
N LEU A 221 -4.90 14.71 -15.80
CA LEU A 221 -5.38 15.82 -14.97
C LEU A 221 -4.78 15.76 -13.56
N ILE A 222 -4.74 14.60 -12.92
CA ILE A 222 -4.15 14.44 -11.57
C ILE A 222 -2.67 14.83 -11.58
N LEU A 223 -1.92 14.40 -12.59
CA LEU A 223 -0.49 14.70 -12.71
C LEU A 223 -0.25 16.17 -13.07
N ALA A 224 -0.90 16.65 -14.12
CA ALA A 224 -0.70 18.00 -14.64
C ALA A 224 -1.15 19.09 -13.64
N SER A 225 -2.18 18.82 -12.82
CA SER A 225 -2.59 19.74 -11.74
C SER A 225 -1.74 19.64 -10.47
N GLY A 226 -0.76 18.72 -10.43
CA GLY A 226 0.14 18.53 -9.30
C GLY A 226 -0.50 17.89 -8.07
N GLN A 227 -1.61 17.16 -8.24
CA GLN A 227 -2.26 16.44 -7.14
C GLN A 227 -1.46 15.21 -6.70
N ALA A 228 -0.73 14.58 -7.62
CA ALA A 228 0.18 13.47 -7.34
C ALA A 228 1.34 13.48 -8.34
N ASP A 229 2.39 12.70 -8.05
CA ASP A 229 3.55 12.52 -8.93
C ASP A 229 3.44 11.26 -9.77
N LEU A 230 2.67 10.27 -9.32
CA LEU A 230 2.35 9.03 -10.04
C LEU A 230 0.85 8.73 -9.95
N VAL A 231 0.36 7.92 -10.89
CA VAL A 231 -0.95 7.26 -10.81
C VAL A 231 -0.78 5.75 -10.78
N PHE A 232 -1.55 5.07 -9.94
CA PHE A 232 -1.56 3.62 -9.81
C PHE A 232 -2.86 3.05 -10.37
N LEU A 233 -2.73 2.08 -11.25
CA LEU A 233 -3.85 1.42 -11.93
C LEU A 233 -3.89 -0.06 -11.52
N GLY A 234 -5.00 -0.49 -10.95
CA GLY A 234 -5.23 -1.90 -10.59
C GLY A 234 -6.16 -2.57 -11.60
N ARG A 235 -7.46 -2.54 -11.31
CA ARG A 235 -8.50 -3.21 -12.12
C ARG A 235 -8.52 -2.79 -13.58
N THR A 236 -8.16 -1.55 -13.87
CA THR A 236 -8.02 -1.02 -15.23
C THR A 236 -7.04 -1.86 -16.05
N LEU A 237 -5.85 -2.17 -15.50
CA LEU A 237 -4.84 -2.99 -16.18
C LEU A 237 -5.20 -4.48 -16.21
N LEU A 238 -6.03 -4.97 -15.28
CA LEU A 238 -6.58 -6.33 -15.37
C LEU A 238 -7.58 -6.48 -16.53
N CYS A 239 -8.33 -5.41 -16.84
CA CYS A 239 -9.28 -5.40 -17.94
C CYS A 239 -8.61 -5.10 -19.30
N ASP A 240 -7.62 -4.21 -19.28
CA ASP A 240 -6.92 -3.76 -20.49
C ASP A 240 -5.41 -3.63 -20.23
N PRO A 241 -4.62 -4.67 -20.53
CA PRO A 241 -3.16 -4.64 -20.35
C PRO A 241 -2.45 -3.66 -21.31
N TYR A 242 -3.12 -3.21 -22.38
CA TYR A 242 -2.60 -2.23 -23.34
C TYR A 242 -2.99 -0.79 -23.02
N TRP A 243 -3.67 -0.56 -21.90
CA TRP A 243 -4.10 0.77 -21.47
C TRP A 243 -2.99 1.84 -21.54
N PRO A 244 -1.70 1.59 -21.18
CA PRO A 244 -0.67 2.61 -21.28
C PRO A 244 -0.42 3.09 -22.72
N ILE A 245 -0.47 2.19 -23.68
CA ILE A 245 -0.32 2.52 -25.12
C ILE A 245 -1.53 3.33 -25.60
N GLN A 246 -2.74 2.91 -25.23
CA GLN A 246 -3.97 3.63 -25.58
C GLN A 246 -4.01 5.02 -24.93
N ALA A 247 -3.54 5.13 -23.69
CA ALA A 247 -3.42 6.42 -22.98
C ALA A 247 -2.45 7.35 -23.70
N ALA A 248 -1.25 6.86 -24.07
CA ALA A 248 -0.28 7.64 -24.80
C ALA A 248 -0.87 8.16 -26.13
N LYS A 249 -1.52 7.29 -26.93
CA LYS A 249 -2.20 7.70 -28.15
C LYS A 249 -3.24 8.78 -27.93
N LYS A 250 -4.12 8.58 -26.96
CA LYS A 250 -5.18 9.56 -26.62
C LYS A 250 -4.60 10.91 -26.20
N LEU A 251 -3.52 10.90 -25.44
CA LEU A 251 -2.82 12.09 -24.95
C LEU A 251 -1.81 12.66 -25.96
N ARG A 252 -1.68 12.03 -27.14
CA ARG A 252 -0.71 12.39 -28.19
C ARG A 252 0.74 12.42 -27.68
N ALA A 253 1.07 11.45 -26.82
CA ALA A 253 2.41 11.23 -26.31
C ALA A 253 3.10 10.09 -27.07
N ASP A 254 4.41 10.23 -27.26
CA ASP A 254 5.22 9.18 -27.87
C ASP A 254 5.29 7.96 -26.95
N VAL A 255 5.19 6.78 -27.52
CA VAL A 255 5.32 5.51 -26.80
C VAL A 255 6.08 4.50 -27.65
N ASN A 256 7.00 3.80 -27.02
CA ASN A 256 7.71 2.70 -27.68
C ASN A 256 6.80 1.47 -27.73
N TRP A 257 6.37 1.13 -28.95
CA TRP A 257 5.64 -0.10 -29.17
C TRP A 257 6.56 -1.31 -29.03
N PRO A 258 6.11 -2.43 -28.43
CA PRO A 258 6.80 -3.69 -28.62
C PRO A 258 6.88 -4.03 -30.12
N VAL A 259 8.05 -4.43 -30.58
CA VAL A 259 8.32 -4.69 -32.02
C VAL A 259 7.27 -5.59 -32.66
N GLN A 260 6.74 -6.57 -31.93
CA GLN A 260 5.70 -7.49 -32.39
C GLN A 260 4.38 -6.81 -32.70
N TYR A 261 4.14 -5.61 -32.14
CA TYR A 261 2.88 -4.85 -32.24
C TYR A 261 3.02 -3.53 -32.98
N GLU A 262 4.21 -3.15 -33.45
CA GLU A 262 4.45 -1.89 -34.20
C GLU A 262 3.49 -1.70 -35.36
N ARG A 263 3.11 -2.80 -36.05
CA ARG A 263 2.12 -2.75 -37.14
C ARG A 263 0.70 -2.39 -36.66
N GLY A 264 0.43 -2.41 -35.36
CA GLY A 264 -0.82 -1.95 -34.74
C GLY A 264 -0.87 -0.44 -34.54
N ASP A 265 0.24 0.27 -34.76
CA ASP A 265 0.30 1.74 -34.69
C ASP A 265 -0.18 2.36 -36.03
N ILE A 266 -1.47 2.21 -36.27
CA ILE A 266 -2.09 2.64 -37.53
C ILE A 266 -2.89 3.95 -37.40
N PHE A 267 -2.84 4.65 -36.26
CA PHE A 267 -3.58 5.89 -36.00
C PHE A 267 -2.73 6.93 -35.28
#